data_654db3be7d766d78fb6b5295c279a9a9
#
_entry.id   654db3be7d766d78fb6b5295c279a9a9
#
_cell.length_a   1.000
_cell.length_b   1.000
_cell.length_c   1.000
_cell.angle_alpha   90.00
_cell.angle_beta   90.00
_cell.angle_gamma   90.00
#
_symmetry.space_group_name_H-M   'P 1'
#
loop_
_entity.id
_entity.type
_entity.pdbx_description
1 polymer ?
#
loop_
_entity_poly.entity_id
_entity_poly.type
_entity_poly.pdbx_seq_one_letter_code
_entity_poly.pdbx_strand_id
1 'polypeptide(L)'
;MLLCRSQMPIPENEKRKIAQFCNVREENVIAALDVNSIYQVPISYSHEGMDAAVCKYFGLTDAKPADLSKWEHIVDVLKNPEGTVTIGVVGKYTQLLEAYKSLNEALVHGGIANKYKVKIKWIDSEKLESEEAEAELADISAILVPGGFGQRGTEGKIKAIKYAREHKVPFLGICFGMQMAVIETLRDIAGIKNAGTTEFMTDCEPVVGLMTEWDKDGAK
;
A
#
# COMPACT_ATOMS: atom_id res chain seq x y z
N MET A 1 -9.05 31.73 5.09
CA MET A 1 -7.94 30.93 5.65
C MET A 1 -6.94 30.63 4.55
N LEU A 2 -5.65 30.69 4.87
CA LEU A 2 -4.54 30.38 3.98
C LEU A 2 -3.70 29.26 4.60
N LEU A 3 -3.40 28.21 3.82
CA LEU A 3 -2.43 27.19 4.17
C LEU A 3 -1.14 27.50 3.43
N CYS A 4 -0.12 27.93 4.16
CA CYS A 4 1.15 28.35 3.62
C CYS A 4 2.17 27.21 3.73
N ARG A 5 2.38 26.49 2.62
CA ARG A 5 3.35 25.40 2.59
C ARG A 5 4.78 25.94 2.68
N SER A 6 5.55 25.42 3.62
CA SER A 6 6.94 25.83 3.86
C SER A 6 7.73 24.69 4.47
N GLN A 7 9.04 24.66 4.17
CA GLN A 7 9.99 23.76 4.81
C GLN A 7 10.43 24.26 6.19
N MET A 8 10.36 25.58 6.39
CA MET A 8 10.79 26.26 7.63
C MET A 8 9.58 26.90 8.31
N PRO A 9 9.56 27.00 9.65
CA PRO A 9 8.56 27.73 10.37
C PRO A 9 8.42 29.17 9.82
N ILE A 10 7.19 29.64 9.68
CA ILE A 10 6.90 31.01 9.20
C ILE A 10 6.92 31.93 10.42
N PRO A 11 7.84 32.90 10.48
CA PRO A 11 7.88 33.84 11.61
C PRO A 11 6.61 34.69 11.71
N GLU A 12 6.24 35.09 12.91
CA GLU A 12 5.01 35.87 13.17
C GLU A 12 4.94 37.19 12.39
N ASN A 13 6.07 37.85 12.19
CA ASN A 13 6.13 39.07 11.36
C ASN A 13 5.81 38.80 9.89
N GLU A 14 6.17 37.61 9.39
CA GLU A 14 5.85 37.19 8.02
C GLU A 14 4.40 36.72 7.92
N LYS A 15 3.86 35.97 8.90
CA LYS A 15 2.44 35.65 8.98
C LYS A 15 1.58 36.90 8.94
N ARG A 16 1.96 37.97 9.68
CA ARG A 16 1.29 39.25 9.69
C ARG A 16 1.30 39.91 8.31
N LYS A 17 2.42 39.93 7.61
CA LYS A 17 2.49 40.49 6.24
C LYS A 17 1.60 39.73 5.28
N ILE A 18 1.65 38.38 5.31
CA ILE A 18 0.81 37.50 4.48
C ILE A 18 -0.68 37.83 4.74
N ALA A 19 -1.05 37.87 6.02
CA ALA A 19 -2.42 38.19 6.43
C ALA A 19 -2.90 39.57 5.87
N GLN A 20 -2.04 40.55 5.94
CA GLN A 20 -2.29 41.90 5.49
C GLN A 20 -2.47 41.97 3.95
N PHE A 21 -1.54 41.36 3.19
CA PHE A 21 -1.60 41.34 1.73
C PHE A 21 -2.77 40.50 1.20
N CYS A 22 -3.14 39.43 1.88
CA CYS A 22 -4.22 38.54 1.47
C CYS A 22 -5.60 38.92 2.06
N ASN A 23 -5.67 39.99 2.85
CA ASN A 23 -6.88 40.46 3.52
C ASN A 23 -7.56 39.34 4.34
N VAL A 24 -6.78 38.63 5.12
CA VAL A 24 -7.25 37.63 6.07
C VAL A 24 -6.76 37.98 7.48
N ARG A 25 -7.38 37.39 8.49
CA ARG A 25 -6.88 37.53 9.86
C ARG A 25 -5.59 36.76 10.04
N GLU A 26 -4.69 37.21 10.89
CA GLU A 26 -3.40 36.58 11.19
C GLU A 26 -3.58 35.14 11.68
N GLU A 27 -4.57 34.88 12.54
CA GLU A 27 -4.99 33.57 13.02
C GLU A 27 -5.43 32.58 11.92
N ASN A 28 -5.73 33.07 10.74
CA ASN A 28 -6.15 32.31 9.58
C ASN A 28 -5.00 32.05 8.58
N VAL A 29 -3.77 32.39 8.94
CA VAL A 29 -2.55 32.05 8.20
C VAL A 29 -1.91 30.84 8.88
N ILE A 30 -2.17 29.68 8.35
CA ILE A 30 -1.74 28.39 8.90
C ILE A 30 -0.43 27.96 8.22
N ALA A 31 0.59 27.69 8.99
CA ALA A 31 1.83 27.13 8.47
C ALA A 31 1.63 25.63 8.18
N ALA A 32 1.74 25.26 6.90
CA ALA A 32 1.68 23.87 6.44
C ALA A 32 3.11 23.36 6.23
N LEU A 33 3.80 23.03 7.32
CA LEU A 33 5.18 22.58 7.28
C LEU A 33 5.31 21.18 6.68
N ASP A 34 6.44 20.94 6.00
CA ASP A 34 6.77 19.60 5.57
C ASP A 34 6.98 18.69 6.77
N VAL A 35 6.39 17.52 6.73
CA VAL A 35 6.42 16.51 7.79
C VAL A 35 6.96 15.16 7.26
N ASN A 36 7.49 14.33 8.13
CA ASN A 36 8.08 13.05 7.75
C ASN A 36 7.05 11.99 7.31
N SER A 37 5.79 12.18 7.67
CA SER A 37 4.70 11.28 7.34
C SER A 37 3.40 12.05 7.15
N ILE A 38 2.60 11.65 6.17
CA ILE A 38 1.26 12.23 5.95
C ILE A 38 0.36 12.10 7.17
N TYR A 39 0.58 11.07 8.00
CA TYR A 39 -0.18 10.85 9.24
C TYR A 39 0.11 11.89 10.33
N GLN A 40 1.19 12.66 10.20
CA GLN A 40 1.51 13.77 11.11
C GLN A 40 0.79 15.07 10.72
N VAL A 41 0.27 15.18 9.50
CA VAL A 41 -0.39 16.40 8.99
C VAL A 41 -1.57 16.83 9.86
N PRO A 42 -2.53 15.96 10.27
CA PRO A 42 -3.63 16.36 11.14
C PRO A 42 -3.16 16.97 12.47
N ILE A 43 -2.13 16.38 13.06
CA ILE A 43 -1.53 16.86 14.33
C ILE A 43 -0.91 18.25 14.12
N SER A 44 -0.13 18.41 13.04
CA SER A 44 0.52 19.68 12.72
C SER A 44 -0.49 20.80 12.48
N TYR A 45 -1.57 20.53 11.75
CA TYR A 45 -2.60 21.53 11.47
C TYR A 45 -3.44 21.89 12.70
N SER A 46 -3.70 20.95 13.58
CA SER A 46 -4.39 21.23 14.84
C SER A 46 -3.52 22.08 15.77
N HIS A 47 -2.21 21.81 15.85
CA HIS A 47 -1.27 22.64 16.61
C HIS A 47 -1.18 24.07 16.08
N GLU A 48 -1.33 24.28 14.77
CA GLU A 48 -1.42 25.62 14.15
C GLU A 48 -2.80 26.27 14.32
N GLY A 49 -3.78 25.60 14.95
CA GLY A 49 -5.11 26.12 15.24
C GLY A 49 -6.09 26.08 14.06
N MET A 50 -5.83 25.30 13.02
CA MET A 50 -6.66 25.21 11.83
C MET A 50 -8.09 24.74 12.14
N ASP A 51 -8.24 23.71 12.94
CA ASP A 51 -9.52 23.13 13.37
C ASP A 51 -10.34 24.15 14.16
N ALA A 52 -9.73 24.83 15.11
CA ALA A 52 -10.37 25.89 15.91
C ALA A 52 -10.83 27.08 15.03
N ALA A 53 -9.99 27.50 14.07
CA ALA A 53 -10.32 28.58 13.15
C ALA A 53 -11.48 28.21 12.22
N VAL A 54 -11.56 26.95 11.76
CA VAL A 54 -12.69 26.43 10.97
C VAL A 54 -13.97 26.41 11.80
N CYS A 55 -13.93 25.87 13.02
CA CYS A 55 -15.09 25.85 13.93
C CYS A 55 -15.60 27.26 14.21
N LYS A 56 -14.71 28.20 14.48
CA LYS A 56 -15.04 29.60 14.70
C LYS A 56 -15.72 30.24 13.48
N TYR A 57 -15.21 29.98 12.28
CA TYR A 57 -15.79 30.50 11.04
C TYR A 57 -17.23 29.99 10.81
N PHE A 58 -17.50 28.74 11.11
CA PHE A 58 -18.85 28.14 10.97
C PHE A 58 -19.75 28.36 12.21
N GLY A 59 -19.32 29.12 13.22
CA GLY A 59 -20.09 29.36 14.43
C GLY A 59 -20.32 28.12 15.31
N LEU A 60 -19.46 27.13 15.20
CA LEU A 60 -19.54 25.89 16.00
C LEU A 60 -18.92 26.13 17.41
N THR A 61 -19.67 26.85 18.25
CA THR A 61 -19.20 27.29 19.59
C THR A 61 -19.03 26.15 20.59
N ASP A 62 -19.77 25.05 20.39
CA ASP A 62 -19.77 23.89 21.30
C ASP A 62 -18.84 22.75 20.82
N ALA A 63 -18.06 23.02 19.76
CA ALA A 63 -17.10 22.05 19.27
C ALA A 63 -16.03 21.76 20.31
N LYS A 64 -15.87 20.48 20.65
CA LYS A 64 -14.76 20.05 21.53
C LYS A 64 -13.46 20.07 20.76
N PRO A 65 -12.31 20.25 21.43
CA PRO A 65 -11.00 20.04 20.81
C PRO A 65 -10.93 18.69 20.12
N ALA A 66 -10.23 18.61 18.98
CA ALA A 66 -10.06 17.37 18.25
C ALA A 66 -9.31 16.33 19.10
N ASP A 67 -9.84 15.10 19.19
CA ASP A 67 -9.10 13.98 19.75
C ASP A 67 -8.18 13.39 18.67
N LEU A 68 -6.89 13.66 18.79
CA LEU A 68 -5.87 13.20 17.85
C LEU A 68 -5.09 11.99 18.35
N SER A 69 -5.50 11.37 19.45
CA SER A 69 -4.80 10.24 20.09
C SER A 69 -4.49 9.08 19.14
N LYS A 70 -5.41 8.78 18.19
CA LYS A 70 -5.19 7.76 17.16
C LYS A 70 -4.09 8.15 16.17
N TRP A 71 -4.04 9.42 15.78
CA TRP A 71 -3.01 9.94 14.87
C TRP A 71 -1.64 9.97 15.56
N GLU A 72 -1.60 10.39 16.81
CA GLU A 72 -0.39 10.38 17.63
C GLU A 72 0.16 8.97 17.80
N HIS A 73 -0.72 7.99 18.08
CA HIS A 73 -0.33 6.58 18.13
C HIS A 73 0.26 6.07 16.81
N ILE A 74 -0.37 6.39 15.67
CA ILE A 74 0.14 6.02 14.34
C ILE A 74 1.55 6.61 14.12
N VAL A 75 1.73 7.88 14.43
CA VAL A 75 3.02 8.57 14.27
C VAL A 75 4.08 7.98 15.21
N ASP A 76 3.70 7.62 16.44
CA ASP A 76 4.61 6.97 17.37
C ASP A 76 5.07 5.60 16.87
N VAL A 77 4.16 4.74 16.42
CA VAL A 77 4.51 3.44 15.84
C VAL A 77 5.45 3.58 14.64
N LEU A 78 5.21 4.58 13.78
CA LEU A 78 6.08 4.81 12.61
C LEU A 78 7.48 5.28 13.00
N LYS A 79 7.62 6.02 14.12
CA LYS A 79 8.90 6.48 14.64
C LYS A 79 9.63 5.41 15.45
N ASN A 80 8.88 4.63 16.22
CA ASN A 80 9.37 3.67 17.21
C ASN A 80 8.79 2.26 16.98
N PRO A 81 9.00 1.63 15.82
CA PRO A 81 8.47 0.30 15.55
C PRO A 81 9.15 -0.75 16.45
N GLU A 82 8.42 -1.78 16.86
CA GLU A 82 8.94 -2.92 17.64
C GLU A 82 9.92 -3.79 16.82
N GLY A 83 9.85 -3.71 15.50
CA GLY A 83 10.74 -4.45 14.59
C GLY A 83 10.53 -4.06 13.13
N THR A 84 11.18 -4.81 12.25
CA THR A 84 11.06 -4.62 10.81
C THR A 84 10.80 -5.94 10.14
N VAL A 85 9.85 -5.96 9.18
CA VAL A 85 9.59 -7.10 8.29
C VAL A 85 9.82 -6.69 6.84
N THR A 86 10.37 -7.60 6.04
CA THR A 86 10.56 -7.38 4.61
C THR A 86 9.55 -8.20 3.83
N ILE A 87 8.72 -7.52 3.03
CA ILE A 87 7.72 -8.16 2.17
C ILE A 87 8.20 -8.10 0.73
N GLY A 88 8.41 -9.27 0.11
CA GLY A 88 8.71 -9.38 -1.31
C GLY A 88 7.43 -9.23 -2.13
N VAL A 89 7.33 -8.16 -2.91
CA VAL A 89 6.22 -7.95 -3.85
C VAL A 89 6.67 -8.36 -5.24
N VAL A 90 6.17 -9.50 -5.69
CA VAL A 90 6.55 -10.12 -6.98
C VAL A 90 5.61 -9.65 -8.08
N GLY A 91 6.07 -8.75 -8.94
CA GLY A 91 5.24 -8.11 -9.97
C GLY A 91 5.98 -7.80 -11.26
N LYS A 92 5.23 -7.22 -12.23
CA LYS A 92 5.77 -6.85 -13.56
C LYS A 92 6.31 -5.42 -13.64
N TYR A 93 5.72 -4.50 -12.89
CA TYR A 93 5.95 -3.05 -13.03
C TYR A 93 6.71 -2.52 -11.82
N THR A 94 7.78 -3.19 -11.45
CA THR A 94 8.59 -2.83 -10.27
C THR A 94 9.22 -1.44 -10.34
N GLN A 95 9.30 -0.84 -11.55
CA GLN A 95 9.79 0.52 -11.77
C GLN A 95 8.69 1.59 -11.69
N LEU A 96 7.40 1.22 -11.79
CA LEU A 96 6.26 2.12 -11.71
C LEU A 96 5.63 2.06 -10.32
N LEU A 97 6.35 2.54 -9.31
CA LEU A 97 5.93 2.49 -7.90
C LEU A 97 4.56 3.16 -7.65
N GLU A 98 4.20 4.16 -8.44
CA GLU A 98 2.92 4.85 -8.33
C GLU A 98 1.71 3.96 -8.65
N ALA A 99 1.87 2.98 -9.54
CA ALA A 99 0.81 2.02 -9.86
C ALA A 99 0.41 1.16 -8.65
N TYR A 100 1.31 1.04 -7.67
CA TYR A 100 1.11 0.23 -6.46
C TYR A 100 0.93 1.06 -5.19
N LYS A 101 0.66 2.36 -5.30
CA LYS A 101 0.56 3.26 -4.15
C LYS A 101 -0.44 2.76 -3.09
N SER A 102 -1.63 2.35 -3.50
CA SER A 102 -2.65 1.83 -2.57
C SER A 102 -2.20 0.52 -1.89
N LEU A 103 -1.50 -0.35 -2.62
CA LEU A 103 -0.96 -1.58 -2.06
C LEU A 103 0.14 -1.28 -1.05
N ASN A 104 1.04 -0.34 -1.37
CA ASN A 104 2.09 0.10 -0.47
C ASN A 104 1.51 0.66 0.83
N GLU A 105 0.52 1.54 0.74
CA GLU A 105 -0.15 2.10 1.91
C GLU A 105 -0.88 1.01 2.73
N ALA A 106 -1.52 0.05 2.07
CA ALA A 106 -2.17 -1.06 2.77
C ALA A 106 -1.15 -1.90 3.57
N LEU A 107 0.03 -2.15 3.01
CA LEU A 107 1.12 -2.84 3.72
C LEU A 107 1.66 -2.01 4.90
N VAL A 108 1.80 -0.69 4.72
CA VAL A 108 2.18 0.23 5.81
C VAL A 108 1.13 0.20 6.91
N HIS A 109 -0.16 0.24 6.59
CA HIS A 109 -1.24 0.16 7.57
C HIS A 109 -1.22 -1.18 8.32
N GLY A 110 -0.95 -2.29 7.63
CA GLY A 110 -0.74 -3.60 8.26
C GLY A 110 0.44 -3.58 9.24
N GLY A 111 1.52 -2.92 8.86
CA GLY A 111 2.68 -2.71 9.74
C GLY A 111 2.32 -1.90 10.98
N ILE A 112 1.63 -0.77 10.82
CA ILE A 112 1.19 0.09 11.93
C ILE A 112 0.31 -0.70 12.91
N ALA A 113 -0.66 -1.46 12.40
CA ALA A 113 -1.56 -2.27 13.23
C ALA A 113 -0.83 -3.33 14.05
N ASN A 114 0.31 -3.80 13.57
CA ASN A 114 1.15 -4.80 14.24
C ASN A 114 2.41 -4.19 14.89
N LYS A 115 2.56 -2.86 14.89
CA LYS A 115 3.71 -2.10 15.42
C LYS A 115 5.05 -2.44 14.76
N TYR A 116 5.03 -2.88 13.51
CA TYR A 116 6.22 -3.22 12.74
C TYR A 116 6.43 -2.25 11.57
N LYS A 117 7.69 -1.95 11.28
CA LYS A 117 8.05 -1.26 10.05
C LYS A 117 8.05 -2.26 8.89
N VAL A 118 7.27 -1.98 7.86
CA VAL A 118 7.28 -2.78 6.62
C VAL A 118 8.31 -2.19 5.65
N LYS A 119 9.23 -3.04 5.21
CA LYS A 119 10.11 -2.79 4.05
C LYS A 119 9.56 -3.57 2.86
N ILE A 120 9.32 -2.89 1.75
CA ILE A 120 8.85 -3.54 0.53
C ILE A 120 10.06 -3.77 -0.37
N LYS A 121 10.32 -5.04 -0.69
CA LYS A 121 11.31 -5.46 -1.69
C LYS A 121 10.55 -5.79 -2.98
N TRP A 122 10.71 -4.94 -3.99
CA TRP A 122 10.13 -5.17 -5.30
C TRP A 122 10.95 -6.20 -6.06
N ILE A 123 10.32 -7.25 -6.53
CA ILE A 123 10.94 -8.35 -7.24
C ILE A 123 10.29 -8.47 -8.62
N ASP A 124 11.10 -8.34 -9.66
CA ASP A 124 10.62 -8.51 -11.03
C ASP A 124 10.37 -10.00 -11.30
N SER A 125 9.11 -10.32 -11.61
CA SER A 125 8.71 -11.69 -11.86
C SER A 125 9.43 -12.34 -13.06
N GLU A 126 9.87 -11.56 -14.06
CA GLU A 126 10.63 -12.11 -15.19
C GLU A 126 12.02 -12.59 -14.76
N LYS A 127 12.65 -11.90 -13.82
CA LYS A 127 13.94 -12.33 -13.27
C LYS A 127 13.85 -13.68 -12.55
N LEU A 128 12.69 -13.96 -11.94
CA LEU A 128 12.45 -15.23 -11.26
C LEU A 128 12.23 -16.42 -12.22
N GLU A 129 12.16 -16.18 -13.52
CA GLU A 129 12.11 -17.27 -14.50
C GLU A 129 13.47 -17.98 -14.67
N SER A 130 14.58 -17.31 -14.31
CA SER A 130 15.93 -17.90 -14.30
C SER A 130 16.16 -18.82 -13.10
N GLU A 131 17.24 -19.61 -13.14
CA GLU A 131 17.62 -20.55 -12.06
C GLU A 131 18.17 -19.85 -10.81
N GLU A 132 18.65 -18.60 -10.93
CA GLU A 132 19.19 -17.83 -9.79
C GLU A 132 18.09 -17.13 -8.95
N ALA A 133 16.84 -17.41 -9.25
CA ALA A 133 15.66 -16.76 -8.67
C ALA A 133 15.53 -16.88 -7.14
N GLU A 134 15.99 -17.99 -6.56
CA GLU A 134 15.82 -18.25 -5.12
C GLU A 134 16.60 -17.26 -4.24
N ALA A 135 17.75 -16.79 -4.70
CA ALA A 135 18.55 -15.80 -3.96
C ALA A 135 17.80 -14.47 -3.76
N GLU A 136 16.94 -14.09 -4.69
CA GLU A 136 16.11 -12.89 -4.57
C GLU A 136 15.03 -13.02 -3.48
N LEU A 137 14.67 -14.24 -3.11
CA LEU A 137 13.60 -14.55 -2.16
C LEU A 137 14.14 -14.91 -0.75
N ALA A 138 15.45 -15.04 -0.57
CA ALA A 138 16.04 -15.59 0.65
C ALA A 138 15.80 -14.72 1.92
N ASP A 139 15.82 -13.39 1.77
CA ASP A 139 15.81 -12.44 2.90
C ASP A 139 14.42 -11.78 3.11
N ILE A 140 13.35 -12.45 2.71
CA ILE A 140 12.00 -11.91 2.83
C ILE A 140 11.18 -12.63 3.90
N SER A 141 10.40 -11.86 4.64
CA SER A 141 9.53 -12.38 5.71
C SER A 141 8.17 -12.87 5.19
N ALA A 142 7.72 -12.36 4.04
CA ALA A 142 6.49 -12.76 3.38
C ALA A 142 6.55 -12.43 1.88
N ILE A 143 5.77 -13.15 1.08
CA ILE A 143 5.63 -12.93 -0.36
C ILE A 143 4.22 -12.44 -0.67
N LEU A 144 4.12 -11.37 -1.46
CA LEU A 144 2.88 -10.89 -2.03
C LEU A 144 2.96 -10.89 -3.55
N VAL A 145 2.00 -11.54 -4.21
CA VAL A 145 1.82 -11.46 -5.66
C VAL A 145 0.59 -10.63 -5.96
N PRO A 146 0.75 -9.41 -6.49
CA PRO A 146 -0.37 -8.50 -6.76
C PRO A 146 -1.17 -8.91 -7.98
N GLY A 147 -2.26 -8.21 -8.21
CA GLY A 147 -3.06 -8.29 -9.43
C GLY A 147 -2.27 -7.92 -10.67
N GLY A 148 -2.73 -8.38 -11.81
CA GLY A 148 -2.13 -8.14 -13.12
C GLY A 148 -2.84 -8.94 -14.20
N PHE A 149 -2.37 -8.85 -15.43
CA PHE A 149 -2.93 -9.53 -16.60
C PHE A 149 -1.82 -10.03 -17.52
N GLY A 150 -2.14 -11.04 -18.33
CA GLY A 150 -1.34 -11.55 -19.43
C GLY A 150 -0.15 -12.42 -19.00
N GLN A 151 0.47 -13.04 -19.99
CA GLN A 151 1.42 -14.14 -19.85
C GLN A 151 2.78 -13.74 -19.25
N ARG A 152 3.26 -12.51 -19.51
CA ARG A 152 4.61 -12.07 -19.15
C ARG A 152 4.88 -12.17 -17.65
N GLY A 153 5.96 -12.82 -17.24
CA GLY A 153 6.37 -13.01 -15.85
C GLY A 153 5.48 -13.94 -15.03
N THR A 154 4.62 -14.74 -15.68
CA THR A 154 3.69 -15.66 -15.02
C THR A 154 4.42 -16.83 -14.37
N GLU A 155 5.35 -17.45 -15.05
CA GLU A 155 6.10 -18.59 -14.52
C GLU A 155 7.00 -18.17 -13.34
N GLY A 156 7.55 -16.94 -13.36
CA GLY A 156 8.29 -16.40 -12.23
C GLY A 156 7.41 -16.18 -10.99
N LYS A 157 6.15 -15.76 -11.18
CA LYS A 157 5.17 -15.68 -10.07
C LYS A 157 4.85 -17.06 -9.51
N ILE A 158 4.64 -18.07 -10.38
CA ILE A 158 4.41 -19.45 -9.97
C ILE A 158 5.62 -19.99 -9.18
N LYS A 159 6.86 -19.72 -9.63
CA LYS A 159 8.07 -20.07 -8.88
C LYS A 159 8.14 -19.40 -7.50
N ALA A 160 7.79 -18.12 -7.40
CA ALA A 160 7.74 -17.42 -6.11
C ALA A 160 6.70 -18.02 -5.16
N ILE A 161 5.55 -18.45 -5.68
CA ILE A 161 4.49 -19.12 -4.91
C ILE A 161 4.98 -20.50 -4.43
N LYS A 162 5.61 -21.26 -5.32
CA LYS A 162 6.22 -22.55 -4.98
C LYS A 162 7.27 -22.40 -3.87
N TYR A 163 8.16 -21.42 -4.01
CA TYR A 163 9.14 -21.08 -2.98
C TYR A 163 8.47 -20.79 -1.64
N ALA A 164 7.42 -19.95 -1.63
CA ALA A 164 6.68 -19.62 -0.41
C ALA A 164 6.12 -20.88 0.27
N ARG A 165 5.52 -21.78 -0.49
CA ARG A 165 4.96 -23.03 0.02
C ARG A 165 6.04 -23.97 0.57
N GLU A 166 7.11 -24.19 -0.17
CA GLU A 166 8.18 -25.14 0.19
C GLU A 166 8.99 -24.66 1.40
N HIS A 167 9.25 -23.34 1.48
CA HIS A 167 10.00 -22.74 2.59
C HIS A 167 9.11 -22.24 3.73
N LYS A 168 7.79 -22.46 3.66
CA LYS A 168 6.80 -22.02 4.67
C LYS A 168 6.83 -20.51 4.92
N VAL A 169 7.11 -19.74 3.87
CA VAL A 169 7.04 -18.27 3.89
C VAL A 169 5.58 -17.85 3.75
N PRO A 170 5.04 -16.96 4.61
CA PRO A 170 3.70 -16.41 4.45
C PRO A 170 3.47 -15.85 3.06
N PHE A 171 2.32 -16.16 2.46
CA PHE A 171 1.98 -15.79 1.10
C PHE A 171 0.61 -15.13 1.02
N LEU A 172 0.51 -14.07 0.20
CA LEU A 172 -0.75 -13.45 -0.19
C LEU A 172 -0.80 -13.24 -1.70
N GLY A 173 -1.76 -13.88 -2.36
CA GLY A 173 -2.09 -13.66 -3.77
C GLY A 173 -3.33 -12.77 -3.93
N ILE A 174 -3.23 -11.69 -4.68
CA ILE A 174 -4.34 -10.79 -4.97
C ILE A 174 -4.75 -10.94 -6.43
N CYS A 175 -6.04 -11.21 -6.71
CA CYS A 175 -6.59 -11.34 -8.06
C CYS A 175 -5.78 -12.33 -8.91
N PHE A 176 -4.96 -11.85 -9.85
CA PHE A 176 -4.09 -12.69 -10.66
C PHE A 176 -3.10 -13.53 -9.83
N GLY A 177 -2.58 -12.98 -8.73
CA GLY A 177 -1.70 -13.70 -7.81
C GLY A 177 -2.40 -14.90 -7.14
N MET A 178 -3.67 -14.75 -6.80
CA MET A 178 -4.51 -15.87 -6.30
C MET A 178 -4.71 -16.94 -7.39
N GLN A 179 -4.98 -16.54 -8.63
CA GLN A 179 -5.13 -17.46 -9.76
C GLN A 179 -3.85 -18.27 -10.00
N MET A 180 -2.70 -17.61 -9.93
CA MET A 180 -1.39 -18.29 -10.06
C MET A 180 -1.12 -19.27 -8.92
N ALA A 181 -1.61 -18.99 -7.71
CA ALA A 181 -1.51 -19.92 -6.59
C ALA A 181 -2.37 -21.18 -6.81
N VAL A 182 -3.54 -21.04 -7.41
CA VAL A 182 -4.36 -22.20 -7.81
C VAL A 182 -3.61 -23.05 -8.84
N ILE A 183 -3.03 -22.43 -9.86
CA ILE A 183 -2.29 -23.14 -10.90
C ILE A 183 -1.06 -23.86 -10.30
N GLU A 184 -0.28 -23.19 -9.45
CA GLU A 184 0.88 -23.80 -8.78
C GLU A 184 0.46 -25.03 -7.97
N THR A 185 -0.56 -24.88 -7.15
CA THR A 185 -1.07 -26.00 -6.30
C THR A 185 -1.52 -27.17 -7.14
N LEU A 186 -2.22 -26.93 -8.24
CA LEU A 186 -2.69 -28.01 -9.10
C LEU A 186 -1.55 -28.69 -9.88
N ARG A 187 -0.54 -27.92 -10.30
CA ARG A 187 0.64 -28.47 -10.98
C ARG A 187 1.51 -29.31 -10.03
N ASP A 188 1.84 -28.75 -8.87
CA ASP A 188 2.91 -29.29 -8.02
C ASP A 188 2.41 -30.20 -6.90
N ILE A 189 1.15 -30.06 -6.47
CA ILE A 189 0.56 -30.91 -5.43
C ILE A 189 -0.42 -31.92 -6.03
N ALA A 190 -1.36 -31.49 -6.88
CA ALA A 190 -2.34 -32.40 -7.48
C ALA A 190 -1.80 -33.17 -8.70
N GLY A 191 -0.62 -32.81 -9.22
CA GLY A 191 0.03 -33.52 -10.32
C GLY A 191 -0.54 -33.22 -11.71
N ILE A 192 -1.38 -32.19 -11.85
CA ILE A 192 -1.94 -31.74 -13.13
C ILE A 192 -0.89 -30.85 -13.81
N LYS A 193 0.13 -31.47 -14.39
CA LYS A 193 1.32 -30.75 -14.92
C LYS A 193 1.01 -29.66 -15.93
N ASN A 194 -0.08 -29.82 -16.70
CA ASN A 194 -0.52 -28.88 -17.73
C ASN A 194 -1.61 -27.92 -17.24
N ALA A 195 -1.82 -27.78 -15.91
CA ALA A 195 -2.79 -26.84 -15.36
C ALA A 195 -2.45 -25.41 -15.78
N GLY A 196 -3.45 -24.65 -16.25
CA GLY A 196 -3.24 -23.32 -16.79
C GLY A 196 -4.50 -22.46 -16.77
N THR A 197 -4.42 -21.33 -17.44
CA THR A 197 -5.53 -20.38 -17.59
C THR A 197 -5.88 -20.13 -19.04
N THR A 198 -7.18 -20.04 -19.34
CA THR A 198 -7.66 -19.68 -20.67
C THR A 198 -7.42 -18.23 -21.05
N GLU A 199 -6.96 -17.38 -20.11
CA GLU A 199 -6.67 -15.98 -20.41
C GLU A 199 -5.57 -15.81 -21.49
N PHE A 200 -4.53 -16.67 -21.45
CA PHE A 200 -3.38 -16.56 -22.36
C PHE A 200 -2.75 -17.92 -22.75
N MET A 201 -3.29 -19.04 -22.29
CA MET A 201 -2.81 -20.37 -22.66
C MET A 201 -3.87 -21.09 -23.49
N THR A 202 -3.49 -21.53 -24.70
CA THR A 202 -4.39 -22.22 -25.63
C THR A 202 -4.34 -23.73 -25.52
N ASP A 203 -3.22 -24.28 -25.00
CA ASP A 203 -2.98 -25.71 -24.87
C ASP A 203 -2.65 -26.04 -23.40
N CYS A 204 -3.69 -25.98 -22.52
CA CYS A 204 -3.57 -26.29 -21.10
C CYS A 204 -4.85 -26.98 -20.59
N GLU A 205 -4.70 -27.69 -19.47
CA GLU A 205 -5.86 -28.07 -18.65
C GLU A 205 -6.43 -26.81 -17.98
N PRO A 206 -7.62 -26.34 -18.36
CA PRO A 206 -8.13 -25.05 -17.92
C PRO A 206 -8.65 -25.11 -16.48
N VAL A 207 -7.82 -24.76 -15.53
CA VAL A 207 -8.17 -24.73 -14.10
C VAL A 207 -8.54 -23.32 -13.62
N VAL A 208 -8.16 -22.32 -14.39
CA VAL A 208 -8.61 -20.94 -14.28
C VAL A 208 -9.13 -20.52 -15.65
N GLY A 209 -10.37 -20.09 -15.73
CA GLY A 209 -10.99 -19.79 -17.02
C GLY A 209 -11.86 -18.54 -17.01
N LEU A 210 -12.19 -18.07 -18.21
CA LEU A 210 -13.22 -17.05 -18.38
C LEU A 210 -14.56 -17.63 -17.98
N MET A 211 -15.33 -16.85 -17.23
CA MET A 211 -16.71 -17.19 -16.90
C MET A 211 -17.56 -17.03 -18.16
N THR A 212 -18.06 -18.14 -18.69
CA THR A 212 -18.90 -18.16 -19.91
C THR A 212 -20.38 -18.18 -19.58
N GLU A 213 -20.74 -18.78 -18.46
CA GLU A 213 -22.12 -18.87 -17.95
C GLU A 213 -22.12 -18.70 -16.43
N TRP A 214 -23.18 -18.10 -15.90
CA TRP A 214 -23.44 -18.06 -14.47
C TRP A 214 -24.95 -18.04 -14.21
N ASP A 215 -25.39 -18.83 -13.26
CA ASP A 215 -26.77 -18.84 -12.80
C ASP A 215 -26.88 -17.98 -11.53
N LYS A 216 -27.85 -17.05 -11.54
CA LYS A 216 -28.25 -16.32 -10.35
C LYS A 216 -29.71 -16.70 -10.07
N ASP A 217 -29.95 -17.40 -8.97
CA ASP A 217 -31.27 -17.83 -8.52
C ASP A 217 -32.06 -18.64 -9.58
N GLY A 218 -31.35 -19.46 -10.38
CA GLY A 218 -31.96 -20.30 -11.42
C GLY A 218 -32.24 -19.57 -12.73
N ALA A 219 -31.75 -18.34 -12.92
CA ALA A 219 -31.79 -17.60 -14.18
C ALA A 219 -30.39 -17.56 -14.81
N LYS A 220 -30.31 -18.04 -16.10
CA LYS A 220 -29.10 -17.94 -16.93
C LYS A 220 -28.85 -16.52 -17.36
#